data_8b198943d6dbaab06e29a65bbc642deb
#
_entry.id   8b198943d6dbaab06e29a65bbc642deb
#
_cell.length_a   1.000
_cell.length_b   1.000
_cell.length_c   1.000
_cell.angle_alpha   90.00
_cell.angle_beta   90.00
_cell.angle_gamma   90.00
#
_symmetry.space_group_name_H-M   'P 1'
#
loop_
_entity.id
_entity.type
_entity.pdbx_description
1 polymer ?
#
loop_
_entity_poly.entity_id
_entity_poly.type
_entity_poly.pdbx_seq_one_letter_code
_entity_poly.pdbx_strand_id
1 'polypeptide(L)'
;TTSLFGAGRLTMMANHDTAAQLLSVIIETGEGGLTVVDGGWTNNADYLLNQIKQKGGHVQAWLLTHPDSDHVGALADILYKHNGEITIDGIYYSFAEDSWYAEKDPEVAKMVAYIKGAFGLVPQNILHGDIVSGQVIQAGPAKIQVLNQAYKMNNDFINNSSVAYMVSLNGTNTVFLGDLAKSGGEQLMADHDLSA
;
A
#
# COMPACT_ATOMS: atom_id res chain seq x y z
N THR A 1 -6.89 20.38 29.54
CA THR A 1 -7.54 20.20 28.24
C THR A 1 -6.83 19.07 27.51
N THR A 2 -7.35 17.87 27.67
CA THR A 2 -6.90 16.70 26.91
C THR A 2 -7.24 16.98 25.45
N SER A 3 -6.25 16.97 24.55
CA SER A 3 -6.46 17.02 23.11
C SER A 3 -7.37 15.83 22.74
N LEU A 4 -8.57 16.11 22.26
CA LEU A 4 -9.53 15.11 21.79
C LEU A 4 -9.10 14.41 20.48
N PHE A 5 -8.02 14.87 19.88
CA PHE A 5 -7.42 14.28 18.68
C PHE A 5 -6.06 13.70 19.06
N GLY A 6 -5.99 12.39 19.17
CA GLY A 6 -4.73 11.68 19.40
C GLY A 6 -3.71 12.09 18.32
N ALA A 7 -2.47 12.24 18.73
CA ALA A 7 -1.38 12.47 17.77
C ALA A 7 -1.32 11.28 16.82
N GLY A 8 -1.33 11.55 15.52
CA GLY A 8 -1.07 10.52 14.51
C GLY A 8 0.31 9.89 14.75
N ARG A 9 0.42 8.58 14.53
CA ARG A 9 1.69 7.85 14.66
C ARG A 9 1.96 7.07 13.40
N LEU A 10 3.16 7.21 12.86
CA LEU A 10 3.67 6.37 11.78
C LEU A 10 4.59 5.32 12.36
N THR A 11 4.33 4.06 12.08
CA THR A 11 5.16 2.92 12.45
C THR A 11 5.65 2.24 11.19
N MET A 12 6.94 2.34 10.90
CA MET A 12 7.60 1.51 9.89
C MET A 12 7.85 0.14 10.50
N MET A 13 7.41 -0.91 9.82
CA MET A 13 7.55 -2.28 10.30
C MET A 13 9.01 -2.71 10.27
N ALA A 14 9.47 -3.33 11.35
CA ALA A 14 10.82 -3.87 11.40
C ALA A 14 10.91 -5.18 10.63
N ASN A 15 12.06 -5.41 10.02
CA ASN A 15 12.37 -6.68 9.39
C ASN A 15 12.48 -7.78 10.48
N HIS A 16 11.57 -8.73 10.46
CA HIS A 16 11.50 -9.81 11.44
C HIS A 16 12.32 -11.03 11.02
N ASP A 17 12.44 -11.22 9.74
CA ASP A 17 13.22 -12.30 9.16
C ASP A 17 14.47 -11.71 8.52
N THR A 18 15.63 -12.21 8.89
CA THR A 18 16.92 -11.64 8.49
C THR A 18 17.24 -11.84 7.00
N ALA A 19 16.39 -12.53 6.25
CA ALA A 19 16.66 -12.92 4.87
C ALA A 19 16.11 -11.97 3.81
N ALA A 20 15.13 -11.13 4.12
CA ALA A 20 14.46 -10.31 3.10
C ALA A 20 14.01 -8.94 3.62
N GLN A 21 14.06 -7.94 2.76
CA GLN A 21 13.53 -6.62 3.05
C GLN A 21 12.01 -6.71 3.26
N LEU A 22 11.49 -5.89 4.16
CA LEU A 22 10.06 -5.74 4.41
C LEU A 22 9.71 -4.28 4.21
N LEU A 23 8.80 -3.99 3.29
CA LEU A 23 8.19 -2.67 3.25
C LEU A 23 6.73 -2.76 3.70
N SER A 24 6.47 -2.22 4.87
CA SER A 24 5.11 -1.97 5.36
C SER A 24 5.12 -0.83 6.36
N VAL A 25 4.14 0.04 6.27
CA VAL A 25 3.97 1.16 7.19
C VAL A 25 2.53 1.19 7.70
N ILE A 26 2.37 1.32 9.01
CA ILE A 26 1.07 1.53 9.66
C ILE A 26 1.01 2.96 10.17
N ILE A 27 -0.02 3.69 9.75
CA ILE A 27 -0.32 5.05 10.19
C ILE A 27 -1.58 5.00 11.05
N GLU A 28 -1.42 5.34 12.35
CA GLU A 28 -2.52 5.49 13.29
C GLU A 28 -3.09 6.90 13.13
N THR A 29 -4.35 7.02 12.73
CA THR A 29 -4.96 8.32 12.40
C THR A 29 -5.47 9.09 13.62
N GLY A 30 -5.49 8.45 14.80
CA GLY A 30 -5.88 9.09 16.07
C GLY A 30 -7.34 8.87 16.47
N GLU A 31 -8.18 8.32 15.60
CA GLU A 31 -9.60 8.00 15.85
C GLU A 31 -9.87 6.48 15.82
N GLY A 32 -8.84 5.67 16.08
CA GLY A 32 -8.92 4.20 16.06
C GLY A 32 -8.85 3.60 14.66
N GLY A 33 -8.74 4.42 13.62
CA GLY A 33 -8.54 3.96 12.25
C GLY A 33 -7.07 3.92 11.86
N LEU A 34 -6.76 3.04 10.92
CA LEU A 34 -5.41 2.84 10.39
C LEU A 34 -5.37 3.08 8.88
N THR A 35 -4.28 3.65 8.41
CA THR A 35 -3.86 3.56 7.01
C THR A 35 -2.65 2.65 6.94
N VAL A 36 -2.67 1.65 6.07
CA VAL A 36 -1.55 0.74 5.86
C VAL A 36 -0.99 0.97 4.47
N VAL A 37 0.33 1.07 4.35
CA VAL A 37 1.03 1.14 3.06
C VAL A 37 1.83 -0.13 2.89
N ASP A 38 1.52 -0.89 1.85
CA ASP A 38 2.09 -2.20 1.55
C ASP A 38 1.95 -3.22 2.70
N GLY A 39 2.65 -4.34 2.67
CA GLY A 39 2.46 -5.38 3.69
C GLY A 39 3.68 -6.27 3.94
N GLY A 40 4.63 -6.29 3.02
CA GLY A 40 5.76 -7.21 3.09
C GLY A 40 5.47 -8.58 2.46
N TRP A 41 6.35 -9.53 2.71
CA TRP A 41 6.30 -10.89 2.19
C TRP A 41 5.15 -11.71 2.79
N THR A 42 4.77 -12.80 2.15
CA THR A 42 3.75 -13.75 2.66
C THR A 42 4.06 -14.23 4.08
N ASN A 43 5.31 -14.51 4.41
CA ASN A 43 5.73 -14.93 5.76
C ASN A 43 5.64 -13.82 6.83
N ASN A 44 5.41 -12.59 6.45
CA ASN A 44 5.17 -11.48 7.38
C ASN A 44 3.68 -11.30 7.74
N ALA A 45 2.78 -12.07 7.14
CA ALA A 45 1.33 -11.90 7.28
C ALA A 45 0.87 -11.94 8.75
N ASP A 46 1.26 -12.96 9.51
CA ASP A 46 0.89 -13.09 10.92
C ASP A 46 1.42 -11.95 11.78
N TYR A 47 2.65 -11.52 11.51
CA TYR A 47 3.25 -10.39 12.22
C TYR A 47 2.51 -9.09 11.94
N LEU A 48 2.28 -8.76 10.68
CA LEU A 48 1.55 -7.56 10.28
C LEU A 48 0.12 -7.57 10.82
N LEU A 49 -0.59 -8.71 10.69
CA LEU A 49 -1.93 -8.88 11.22
C LEU A 49 -1.99 -8.62 12.73
N ASN A 50 -1.03 -9.16 13.48
CA ASN A 50 -0.96 -8.94 14.93
C ASN A 50 -0.70 -7.47 15.27
N GLN A 51 0.16 -6.77 14.52
CA GLN A 51 0.38 -5.33 14.71
C GLN A 51 -0.88 -4.51 14.42
N ILE A 52 -1.61 -4.83 13.36
CA ILE A 52 -2.89 -4.18 13.02
C ILE A 52 -3.92 -4.43 14.14
N LYS A 53 -4.05 -5.67 14.63
CA LYS A 53 -4.98 -6.02 15.72
C LYS A 53 -4.66 -5.28 17.02
N GLN A 54 -3.39 -5.18 17.41
CA GLN A 54 -2.96 -4.43 18.60
C GLN A 54 -3.28 -2.94 18.51
N LYS A 55 -3.46 -2.41 17.30
CA LYS A 55 -3.82 -1.01 17.04
C LYS A 55 -5.32 -0.80 16.75
N GLY A 56 -6.16 -1.79 17.06
CA GLY A 56 -7.62 -1.70 16.95
C GLY A 56 -8.24 -2.49 15.79
N GLY A 57 -7.45 -3.01 14.85
CA GLY A 57 -7.92 -3.94 13.81
C GLY A 57 -8.80 -3.31 12.73
N HIS A 58 -8.85 -1.97 12.62
CA HIS A 58 -9.66 -1.27 11.62
C HIS A 58 -8.78 -0.49 10.64
N VAL A 59 -8.63 -1.02 9.42
CA VAL A 59 -7.88 -0.41 8.33
C VAL A 59 -8.84 0.37 7.42
N GLN A 60 -8.81 1.69 7.53
CA GLN A 60 -9.64 2.58 6.71
C GLN A 60 -9.16 2.66 5.25
N ALA A 61 -7.84 2.58 5.04
CA ALA A 61 -7.27 2.50 3.71
C ALA A 61 -6.03 1.60 3.72
N TRP A 62 -6.00 0.62 2.83
CA TRP A 62 -4.79 -0.14 2.50
C TRP A 62 -4.29 0.29 1.14
N LEU A 63 -3.12 0.89 1.11
CA LEU A 63 -2.51 1.47 -0.10
C LEU A 63 -1.45 0.50 -0.61
N LEU A 64 -1.58 0.03 -1.84
CA LEU A 64 -0.56 -0.81 -2.47
C LEU A 64 0.21 0.01 -3.49
N THR A 65 1.53 -0.01 -3.38
CA THR A 65 2.40 0.71 -4.32
C THR A 65 2.57 -0.04 -5.62
N HIS A 66 2.98 -1.30 -5.58
CA HIS A 66 3.15 -2.16 -6.75
C HIS A 66 3.05 -3.65 -6.35
N PRO A 67 2.83 -4.56 -7.30
CA PRO A 67 2.51 -5.95 -6.98
C PRO A 67 3.75 -6.85 -6.81
N ASP A 68 4.85 -6.35 -6.22
CA ASP A 68 5.98 -7.21 -5.88
C ASP A 68 5.73 -7.97 -4.57
N SER A 69 6.40 -9.08 -4.42
CA SER A 69 6.18 -10.07 -3.35
C SER A 69 6.39 -9.49 -1.95
N ASP A 70 7.38 -8.61 -1.79
CA ASP A 70 7.72 -7.96 -0.52
C ASP A 70 6.87 -6.72 -0.21
N HIS A 71 5.88 -6.43 -1.05
CA HIS A 71 4.89 -5.36 -0.87
C HIS A 71 3.48 -5.90 -0.67
N VAL A 72 3.05 -6.87 -1.48
CA VAL A 72 1.66 -7.35 -1.45
C VAL A 72 1.47 -8.71 -0.81
N GLY A 73 2.56 -9.46 -0.57
CA GLY A 73 2.51 -10.84 -0.12
C GLY A 73 1.75 -11.04 1.18
N ALA A 74 2.02 -10.20 2.20
CA ALA A 74 1.36 -10.34 3.49
C ALA A 74 -0.13 -9.99 3.40
N LEU A 75 -0.54 -8.98 2.64
CA LEU A 75 -1.97 -8.71 2.44
C LEU A 75 -2.65 -9.92 1.78
N ALA A 76 -2.06 -10.48 0.71
CA ALA A 76 -2.63 -11.64 0.06
C ALA A 76 -2.84 -12.80 1.05
N ASP A 77 -1.84 -13.12 1.85
CA ASP A 77 -1.92 -14.18 2.86
C ASP A 77 -2.94 -13.87 3.97
N ILE A 78 -3.03 -12.62 4.42
CA ILE A 78 -4.07 -12.20 5.38
C ILE A 78 -5.47 -12.45 4.80
N LEU A 79 -5.70 -12.09 3.53
CA LEU A 79 -6.99 -12.31 2.89
C LEU A 79 -7.30 -13.79 2.68
N TYR A 80 -6.30 -14.63 2.35
CA TYR A 80 -6.50 -16.06 2.17
C TYR A 80 -6.72 -16.83 3.49
N LYS A 81 -5.97 -16.48 4.55
CA LYS A 81 -5.87 -17.29 5.77
C LYS A 81 -6.62 -16.68 6.95
N HIS A 82 -6.81 -15.36 6.95
CA HIS A 82 -7.30 -14.57 8.10
C HIS A 82 -8.44 -13.61 7.72
N ASN A 83 -9.14 -13.91 6.63
CA ASN A 83 -10.24 -13.06 6.16
C ASN A 83 -11.30 -12.84 7.26
N GLY A 84 -11.65 -11.58 7.52
CA GLY A 84 -12.61 -11.21 8.55
C GLY A 84 -12.04 -11.05 9.96
N GLU A 85 -10.73 -11.30 10.18
CA GLU A 85 -10.10 -11.06 11.49
C GLU A 85 -9.81 -9.58 11.76
N ILE A 86 -9.80 -8.75 10.74
CA ILE A 86 -9.70 -7.28 10.78
C ILE A 86 -10.76 -6.69 9.85
N THR A 87 -11.09 -5.42 10.06
CA THR A 87 -11.97 -4.67 9.16
C THR A 87 -11.12 -3.88 8.18
N ILE A 88 -11.42 -3.97 6.88
CA ILE A 88 -10.78 -3.19 5.82
C ILE A 88 -11.89 -2.44 5.08
N ASP A 89 -11.84 -1.10 5.08
CA ASP A 89 -12.84 -0.26 4.39
C ASP A 89 -12.51 -0.07 2.91
N GLY A 90 -11.22 -0.02 2.56
CA GLY A 90 -10.79 0.10 1.16
C GLY A 90 -9.37 -0.39 0.91
N ILE A 91 -9.16 -1.04 -0.24
CA ILE A 91 -7.86 -1.44 -0.78
C ILE A 91 -7.66 -0.67 -2.09
N TYR A 92 -6.63 0.16 -2.15
CA TYR A 92 -6.37 1.10 -3.23
C TYR A 92 -5.09 0.73 -3.96
N TYR A 93 -5.17 0.58 -5.28
CA TYR A 93 -4.04 0.19 -6.12
C TYR A 93 -4.23 0.64 -7.57
N SER A 94 -3.14 0.71 -8.33
CA SER A 94 -3.15 0.86 -9.77
C SER A 94 -2.09 -0.06 -10.35
N PHE A 95 -2.50 -1.28 -10.71
CA PHE A 95 -1.60 -2.24 -11.35
C PHE A 95 -1.72 -2.14 -12.85
N ALA A 96 -0.62 -2.41 -13.56
CA ALA A 96 -0.67 -2.59 -15.00
C ALA A 96 -1.49 -3.84 -15.38
N GLU A 97 -1.73 -4.03 -16.67
CA GLU A 97 -2.45 -5.20 -17.16
C GLU A 97 -1.66 -6.50 -16.92
N ASP A 98 -2.36 -7.58 -16.62
CA ASP A 98 -1.75 -8.89 -16.35
C ASP A 98 -0.84 -9.35 -17.49
N SER A 99 -1.24 -9.07 -18.73
CA SER A 99 -0.43 -9.39 -19.92
C SER A 99 0.90 -8.65 -19.95
N TRP A 100 0.95 -7.42 -19.44
CA TRP A 100 2.19 -6.65 -19.36
C TRP A 100 3.18 -7.26 -18.37
N TYR A 101 2.71 -7.68 -17.18
CA TYR A 101 3.58 -8.38 -16.23
C TYR A 101 4.04 -9.74 -16.76
N ALA A 102 3.13 -10.51 -17.39
CA ALA A 102 3.45 -11.82 -17.94
C ALA A 102 4.49 -11.78 -19.08
N GLU A 103 4.49 -10.71 -19.88
CA GLU A 103 5.51 -10.47 -20.91
C GLU A 103 6.88 -10.18 -20.31
N LYS A 104 6.90 -9.48 -19.15
CA LYS A 104 8.16 -9.05 -18.51
C LYS A 104 8.78 -10.13 -17.65
N ASP A 105 7.99 -10.72 -16.74
CA ASP A 105 8.48 -11.75 -15.81
C ASP A 105 7.33 -12.67 -15.36
N PRO A 106 7.42 -13.98 -15.65
CA PRO A 106 6.43 -14.97 -15.21
C PRO A 106 6.28 -15.10 -13.69
N GLU A 107 7.32 -14.82 -12.89
CA GLU A 107 7.24 -14.90 -11.43
C GLU A 107 6.45 -13.71 -10.87
N VAL A 108 6.68 -12.51 -11.41
CA VAL A 108 5.85 -11.34 -11.09
C VAL A 108 4.39 -11.59 -11.47
N ALA A 109 4.14 -12.16 -12.65
CA ALA A 109 2.78 -12.51 -13.08
C ALA A 109 2.10 -13.47 -12.11
N LYS A 110 2.82 -14.44 -11.53
CA LYS A 110 2.28 -15.34 -10.49
C LYS A 110 1.88 -14.58 -9.22
N MET A 111 2.69 -13.63 -8.78
CA MET A 111 2.35 -12.81 -7.61
C MET A 111 1.15 -11.90 -7.88
N VAL A 112 1.08 -11.31 -9.06
CA VAL A 112 -0.10 -10.53 -9.50
C VAL A 112 -1.36 -11.40 -9.49
N ALA A 113 -1.28 -12.63 -10.01
CA ALA A 113 -2.40 -13.56 -9.98
C ALA A 113 -2.76 -13.98 -8.54
N TYR A 114 -1.77 -14.14 -7.66
CA TYR A 114 -1.97 -14.51 -6.26
C TYR A 114 -2.72 -13.43 -5.49
N ILE A 115 -2.28 -12.16 -5.57
CA ILE A 115 -2.97 -11.04 -4.88
C ILE A 115 -4.37 -10.80 -5.49
N LYS A 116 -4.53 -10.86 -6.81
CA LYS A 116 -5.85 -10.72 -7.45
C LYS A 116 -6.80 -11.86 -7.09
N GLY A 117 -6.28 -13.08 -6.92
CA GLY A 117 -7.05 -14.21 -6.38
C GLY A 117 -7.54 -13.93 -4.97
N ALA A 118 -6.69 -13.37 -4.10
CA ALA A 118 -7.07 -12.96 -2.75
C ALA A 118 -8.15 -11.87 -2.74
N PHE A 119 -8.12 -10.93 -3.69
CA PHE A 119 -9.15 -9.91 -3.87
C PHE A 119 -10.53 -10.50 -4.18
N GLY A 120 -10.59 -11.70 -4.75
CA GLY A 120 -11.85 -12.43 -4.94
C GLY A 120 -12.54 -12.86 -3.65
N LEU A 121 -11.87 -12.81 -2.51
CA LEU A 121 -12.37 -13.23 -1.19
C LEU A 121 -12.99 -12.08 -0.38
N VAL A 122 -12.88 -10.85 -0.86
CA VAL A 122 -13.43 -9.65 -0.18
C VAL A 122 -14.53 -9.01 -1.01
N PRO A 123 -15.40 -8.20 -0.38
CA PRO A 123 -16.43 -7.45 -1.10
C PRO A 123 -15.83 -6.55 -2.18
N GLN A 124 -16.40 -6.58 -3.38
CA GLN A 124 -15.88 -5.81 -4.51
C GLN A 124 -15.94 -4.29 -4.31
N ASN A 125 -16.83 -3.80 -3.48
CA ASN A 125 -16.98 -2.38 -3.17
C ASN A 125 -15.85 -1.79 -2.33
N ILE A 126 -14.98 -2.62 -1.73
CA ILE A 126 -13.77 -2.16 -1.03
C ILE A 126 -12.53 -2.20 -1.91
N LEU A 127 -12.60 -2.74 -3.12
CA LEU A 127 -11.49 -2.82 -4.06
C LEU A 127 -11.51 -1.64 -5.02
N HIS A 128 -10.48 -0.82 -4.99
CA HIS A 128 -10.31 0.36 -5.82
C HIS A 128 -9.04 0.22 -6.66
N GLY A 129 -9.16 -0.55 -7.76
CA GLY A 129 -8.06 -0.84 -8.70
C GLY A 129 -7.93 0.17 -9.84
N ASP A 130 -8.74 1.21 -9.84
CA ASP A 130 -8.85 2.23 -10.88
C ASP A 130 -8.46 3.64 -10.40
N ILE A 131 -7.65 3.72 -9.32
CA ILE A 131 -7.18 5.00 -8.79
C ILE A 131 -6.35 5.75 -9.84
N VAL A 132 -6.49 7.07 -9.85
CA VAL A 132 -5.85 7.93 -10.84
C VAL A 132 -5.02 9.04 -10.17
N SER A 133 -4.01 9.53 -10.88
CA SER A 133 -3.21 10.69 -10.43
C SER A 133 -4.11 11.88 -10.10
N GLY A 134 -3.84 12.52 -8.97
CA GLY A 134 -4.62 13.64 -8.44
C GLY A 134 -5.86 13.23 -7.63
N GLN A 135 -6.25 11.95 -7.63
CA GLN A 135 -7.35 11.45 -6.79
C GLN A 135 -7.03 11.63 -5.31
N VAL A 136 -8.05 12.01 -4.55
CA VAL A 136 -7.98 12.16 -3.09
C VAL A 136 -8.85 11.09 -2.44
N ILE A 137 -8.24 10.34 -1.51
CA ILE A 137 -8.88 9.32 -0.68
C ILE A 137 -8.94 9.86 0.74
N GLN A 138 -10.10 9.77 1.39
CA GLN A 138 -10.26 10.13 2.79
C GLN A 138 -10.25 8.87 3.66
N ALA A 139 -9.34 8.80 4.63
CA ALA A 139 -9.24 7.71 5.60
C ALA A 139 -9.28 8.31 7.02
N GLY A 140 -10.50 8.42 7.58
CA GLY A 140 -10.72 9.19 8.81
C GLY A 140 -10.18 10.62 8.66
N PRO A 141 -9.33 11.11 9.59
CA PRO A 141 -8.71 12.43 9.49
C PRO A 141 -7.55 12.50 8.48
N ALA A 142 -7.05 11.37 7.98
CA ALA A 142 -5.99 11.36 7.00
C ALA A 142 -6.53 11.63 5.59
N LYS A 143 -5.87 12.53 4.86
CA LYS A 143 -6.10 12.80 3.44
C LYS A 143 -4.96 12.17 2.64
N ILE A 144 -5.29 11.31 1.70
CA ILE A 144 -4.32 10.59 0.86
C ILE A 144 -4.48 11.09 -0.57
N GLN A 145 -3.42 11.64 -1.13
CA GLN A 145 -3.37 12.03 -2.53
C GLN A 145 -2.60 10.98 -3.32
N VAL A 146 -3.21 10.47 -4.38
CA VAL A 146 -2.55 9.61 -5.37
C VAL A 146 -1.72 10.49 -6.28
N LEU A 147 -0.40 10.28 -6.34
CA LEU A 147 0.49 11.13 -7.12
C LEU A 147 0.64 10.66 -8.56
N ASN A 148 0.60 9.36 -8.81
CA ASN A 148 0.69 8.80 -10.16
C ASN A 148 -0.10 7.50 -10.28
N GLN A 149 -0.27 7.03 -11.50
CA GLN A 149 -0.65 5.65 -11.82
C GLN A 149 0.62 4.84 -12.12
N ALA A 150 0.50 3.52 -12.18
CA ALA A 150 1.62 2.65 -12.51
C ALA A 150 2.31 3.07 -13.82
N TYR A 151 3.60 3.42 -13.74
CA TYR A 151 4.40 3.72 -14.92
C TYR A 151 4.81 2.42 -15.63
N LYS A 152 4.54 2.34 -16.93
CA LYS A 152 4.90 1.17 -17.75
C LYS A 152 6.26 1.38 -18.40
N MET A 153 7.32 1.24 -17.63
CA MET A 153 8.70 1.37 -18.08
C MET A 153 9.32 0.00 -18.37
N ASN A 154 10.35 -0.05 -19.23
CA ASN A 154 11.05 -1.30 -19.54
C ASN A 154 12.19 -1.61 -18.56
N ASN A 155 12.81 -0.59 -17.98
CA ASN A 155 13.85 -0.71 -16.97
C ASN A 155 13.22 -0.73 -15.58
N ASP A 156 13.74 -1.59 -14.69
CA ASP A 156 13.19 -1.78 -13.34
C ASP A 156 11.67 -1.80 -13.34
N PHE A 157 11.10 -2.58 -14.26
CA PHE A 157 9.70 -2.49 -14.68
C PHE A 157 8.73 -2.64 -13.51
N ILE A 158 9.00 -3.55 -12.58
CA ILE A 158 8.14 -3.78 -11.43
C ILE A 158 8.22 -2.61 -10.44
N ASN A 159 9.41 -2.19 -10.07
CA ASN A 159 9.66 -1.07 -9.15
C ASN A 159 9.13 0.25 -9.72
N ASN A 160 9.38 0.52 -11.00
CA ASN A 160 8.87 1.73 -11.66
C ASN A 160 7.35 1.70 -11.89
N SER A 161 6.67 0.55 -11.68
CA SER A 161 5.21 0.51 -11.65
C SER A 161 4.61 0.96 -10.32
N SER A 162 5.42 1.39 -9.36
CA SER A 162 4.95 1.88 -8.06
C SER A 162 4.05 3.11 -8.21
N VAL A 163 2.94 3.07 -7.48
CA VAL A 163 2.10 4.23 -7.21
C VAL A 163 2.66 4.95 -6.00
N ALA A 164 2.90 6.24 -6.13
CA ALA A 164 3.30 7.10 -5.03
C ALA A 164 2.08 7.75 -4.38
N TYR A 165 2.08 7.81 -3.05
CA TYR A 165 1.03 8.40 -2.25
C TYR A 165 1.58 9.50 -1.35
N MET A 166 0.85 10.61 -1.23
CA MET A 166 1.10 11.60 -0.20
C MET A 166 0.00 11.52 0.86
N VAL A 167 0.37 11.20 2.08
CA VAL A 167 -0.54 11.13 3.23
C VAL A 167 -0.37 12.39 4.06
N SER A 168 -1.44 13.16 4.17
CA SER A 168 -1.52 14.39 4.98
C SER A 168 -2.30 14.08 6.26
N LEU A 169 -1.67 14.25 7.41
CA LEU A 169 -2.27 14.02 8.72
C LEU A 169 -1.74 15.05 9.72
N ASN A 170 -2.65 15.74 10.41
CA ASN A 170 -2.31 16.72 11.45
C ASN A 170 -1.29 17.79 10.99
N GLY A 171 -1.41 18.26 9.75
CA GLY A 171 -0.55 19.28 9.17
C GLY A 171 0.83 18.77 8.70
N THR A 172 1.06 17.46 8.76
CA THR A 172 2.29 16.83 8.24
C THR A 172 1.97 16.06 6.98
N ASN A 173 2.79 16.24 5.95
CA ASN A 173 2.75 15.46 4.71
C ASN A 173 3.87 14.41 4.72
N THR A 174 3.51 13.16 4.43
CA THR A 174 4.47 12.07 4.25
C THR A 174 4.26 11.47 2.87
N VAL A 175 5.33 11.37 2.09
CA VAL A 175 5.29 10.79 0.74
C VAL A 175 5.84 9.36 0.80
N PHE A 176 5.08 8.43 0.24
CA PHE A 176 5.44 7.04 0.06
C PHE A 176 5.67 6.80 -1.44
N LEU A 177 6.88 6.43 -1.80
CA LEU A 177 7.30 6.29 -3.20
C LEU A 177 7.23 4.84 -3.69
N GLY A 178 6.93 3.87 -2.79
CA GLY A 178 7.18 2.48 -3.08
C GLY A 178 8.66 2.28 -3.42
N ASP A 179 8.92 1.52 -4.45
CA ASP A 179 10.26 1.21 -4.95
C ASP A 179 10.58 1.96 -6.25
N LEU A 180 9.95 3.12 -6.48
CA LEU A 180 10.25 3.92 -7.67
C LEU A 180 11.77 4.06 -7.84
N ALA A 181 12.30 3.43 -8.89
CA ALA A 181 13.68 3.55 -9.27
C ALA A 181 13.95 4.95 -9.90
N LYS A 182 15.18 5.21 -10.28
CA LYS A 182 15.58 6.51 -10.80
C LYS A 182 14.65 7.06 -11.89
N SER A 183 14.31 6.24 -12.89
CA SER A 183 13.48 6.70 -14.02
C SER A 183 12.04 7.02 -13.59
N GLY A 184 11.45 6.21 -12.71
CA GLY A 184 10.12 6.46 -12.16
C GLY A 184 10.09 7.70 -11.27
N GLY A 185 11.14 7.89 -10.45
CA GLY A 185 11.30 9.08 -9.63
C GLY A 185 11.49 10.36 -10.44
N GLU A 186 12.29 10.32 -11.51
CA GLU A 186 12.44 11.44 -12.44
C GLU A 186 11.12 11.80 -13.13
N GLN A 187 10.34 10.80 -13.53
CA GLN A 187 9.02 11.03 -14.12
C GLN A 187 8.07 11.65 -13.08
N LEU A 188 8.04 11.12 -11.85
CA LEU A 188 7.20 11.67 -10.78
C LEU A 188 7.52 13.15 -10.49
N MET A 189 8.81 13.51 -10.45
CA MET A 189 9.24 14.89 -10.26
C MET A 189 8.92 15.79 -11.46
N ALA A 190 8.84 15.24 -12.68
CA ALA A 190 8.41 15.98 -13.86
C ALA A 190 6.88 16.24 -13.85
N ASP A 191 6.11 15.30 -13.28
CA ASP A 191 4.66 15.38 -13.21
C ASP A 191 4.17 16.26 -12.02
N HIS A 192 4.98 16.41 -10.97
CA HIS A 192 4.62 17.09 -9.72
C HIS A 192 5.73 17.97 -9.16
N ASP A 193 5.36 19.15 -8.66
CA ASP A 193 6.24 19.94 -7.79
C ASP A 193 6.09 19.41 -6.33
N LEU A 194 7.06 18.64 -5.89
CA LEU A 194 7.12 18.09 -4.54
C LEU A 194 7.99 18.93 -3.59
N SER A 195 8.34 20.16 -3.95
CA SER A 195 9.22 21.05 -3.17
C SER A 195 8.50 21.83 -2.07
N ALA A 196 7.19 21.64 -1.87
CA ALA A 196 6.38 22.39 -0.92
C ALA A 196 6.14 21.65 0.40
#